data_7ab30c028578f6fd7b3995d8958ef189
#
_entry.id   7ab30c028578f6fd7b3995d8958ef189
#
_cell.length_a   1.000
_cell.length_b   1.000
_cell.length_c   1.000
_cell.angle_alpha   90.00
_cell.angle_beta   90.00
_cell.angle_gamma   90.00
#
_symmetry.space_group_name_H-M   'P 1'
#
loop_
_entity.id
_entity.type
_entity.pdbx_description
1 polymer ?
#
loop_
_entity_poly.entity_id
_entity_poly.type
_entity_poly.pdbx_seq_one_letter_code
_entity_poly.pdbx_strand_id
1 'polypeptide(L)' 'MSKEYDKKRIIDLRASMAKEKEAKKRDNETYAGYIKRASSAEYKASYRKQKIDAAARHDRNIENFKRQIESAKESLKRCK' A
#
# COMPACT_ATOMS: atom_id res chain seq x y z
N MET A 1 -22.61 2.53 -15.91
CA MET A 1 -22.45 1.58 -14.80
C MET A 1 -23.37 1.93 -13.66
N SER A 2 -23.78 0.95 -12.89
CA SER A 2 -24.73 1.18 -11.78
C SER A 2 -24.02 1.80 -10.57
N LYS A 3 -24.80 2.55 -9.78
CA LYS A 3 -24.30 3.10 -8.50
C LYS A 3 -23.83 2.00 -7.56
N GLU A 4 -24.52 0.86 -7.56
CA GLU A 4 -24.20 -0.27 -6.69
C GLU A 4 -22.84 -0.87 -7.05
N TYR A 5 -22.54 -0.98 -8.33
CA TYR A 5 -21.23 -1.43 -8.79
C TYR A 5 -20.13 -0.49 -8.28
N ASP A 6 -20.30 0.83 -8.45
CA ASP A 6 -19.31 1.82 -8.03
C ASP A 6 -19.13 1.85 -6.52
N LYS A 7 -20.24 1.73 -5.76
CA LYS A 7 -20.17 1.66 -4.30
C LYS A 7 -19.41 0.45 -3.82
N LYS A 8 -19.70 -0.72 -4.40
CA LYS A 8 -18.98 -1.96 -4.08
C LYS A 8 -17.51 -1.85 -4.42
N ARG A 9 -17.20 -1.30 -5.59
CA ARG A 9 -15.82 -1.08 -6.04
C ARG A 9 -15.04 -0.22 -5.04
N ILE A 10 -15.64 0.86 -4.54
CA ILE A 10 -15.02 1.74 -3.56
C ILE A 10 -14.74 0.98 -2.26
N ILE A 11 -15.69 0.19 -1.78
CA ILE A 11 -15.52 -0.62 -0.56
C ILE A 11 -14.37 -1.61 -0.76
N ASP A 12 -14.34 -2.32 -1.88
CA ASP A 12 -13.31 -3.31 -2.16
C ASP A 12 -11.93 -2.66 -2.30
N LEU A 13 -11.85 -1.50 -2.94
CA LEU A 13 -10.60 -0.76 -3.09
C LEU A 13 -10.07 -0.26 -1.74
N ARG A 14 -10.95 0.22 -0.87
CA ARG A 14 -10.58 0.65 0.48
C ARG A 14 -10.06 -0.52 1.30
N ALA A 15 -10.68 -1.69 1.18
CA ALA A 15 -10.23 -2.90 1.86
C ALA A 15 -8.85 -3.32 1.34
N SER A 16 -8.63 -3.27 0.04
CA SER A 16 -7.32 -3.59 -0.57
C SER A 16 -6.25 -2.60 -0.13
N MET A 17 -6.59 -1.31 -0.06
CA MET A 17 -5.67 -0.27 0.40
C MET A 17 -5.29 -0.49 1.88
N ALA A 18 -6.25 -0.88 2.71
CA ALA A 18 -5.99 -1.16 4.13
C ALA A 18 -5.03 -2.35 4.28
N LYS A 19 -5.21 -3.40 3.47
CA LYS A 19 -4.31 -4.55 3.46
C LYS A 19 -2.90 -4.15 3.03
N GLU A 20 -2.77 -3.27 2.04
CA GLU A 20 -1.48 -2.80 1.57
C GLU A 20 -0.76 -1.97 2.64
N LYS A 21 -1.47 -1.13 3.37
CA LYS A 21 -0.92 -0.35 4.49
C LYS A 21 -0.44 -1.28 5.61
N GLU A 22 -1.19 -2.33 5.91
CA GLU A 22 -0.81 -3.32 6.91
C GLU A 22 0.42 -4.11 6.46
N ALA A 23 0.50 -4.47 5.17
CA ALA A 23 1.67 -5.15 4.61
C ALA A 23 2.91 -4.26 4.70
N LYS A 24 2.78 -2.96 4.44
CA LYS A 24 3.86 -1.99 4.59
C LYS A 24 4.36 -1.96 6.03
N LYS A 25 3.45 -1.89 6.98
CA LYS A 25 3.79 -1.88 8.41
C LYS A 25 4.55 -3.13 8.82
N ARG A 26 4.09 -4.30 8.38
CA ARG A 26 4.76 -5.59 8.68
C ARG A 26 6.15 -5.65 8.07
N ASP A 27 6.32 -5.22 6.83
CA ASP A 27 7.62 -5.21 6.19
C ASP A 27 8.58 -4.26 6.90
N ASN A 28 8.12 -3.07 7.29
CA ASN A 28 8.94 -2.13 8.06
C ASN A 28 9.43 -2.73 9.36
N GLU A 29 8.56 -3.44 10.08
CA GLU A 29 8.90 -4.10 11.34
C GLU A 29 9.88 -5.25 11.11
N THR A 30 9.66 -6.05 10.06
CA THR A 30 10.52 -7.17 9.71
C THR A 30 11.93 -6.70 9.36
N TYR A 31 12.07 -5.70 8.49
CA TYR A 31 13.38 -5.17 8.12
C TYR A 31 14.06 -4.43 9.27
N ALA A 32 13.30 -3.74 10.11
CA ALA A 32 13.85 -3.11 11.32
C ALA A 32 14.49 -4.17 12.22
N GLY A 33 13.84 -5.34 12.35
CA GLY A 33 14.40 -6.48 13.09
C GLY A 33 15.68 -7.01 12.45
N TYR A 34 15.72 -7.14 11.14
CA TYR A 34 16.93 -7.59 10.43
C TYR A 34 18.08 -6.60 10.61
N ILE A 35 17.81 -5.31 10.51
CA ILE A 35 18.82 -4.26 10.73
C ILE A 35 19.40 -4.37 12.14
N LYS A 36 18.52 -4.52 13.14
CA LYS A 36 18.93 -4.63 14.54
C LYS A 36 19.82 -5.83 14.78
N ARG A 37 19.52 -6.96 14.15
CA ARG A 37 20.24 -8.23 14.36
C ARG A 37 21.41 -8.44 13.42
N ALA A 38 21.59 -7.58 12.41
CA ALA A 38 22.66 -7.73 11.43
C ALA A 38 24.04 -7.60 12.09
N SER A 39 24.94 -8.50 11.72
CA SER A 39 26.29 -8.61 12.34
C SER A 39 27.30 -7.64 11.75
N SER A 40 27.03 -7.03 10.60
CA SER A 40 27.98 -6.12 9.94
C SER A 40 27.30 -4.87 9.42
N ALA A 41 28.09 -3.81 9.23
CA ALA A 41 27.62 -2.55 8.64
C ALA A 41 27.11 -2.76 7.21
N GLU A 42 27.71 -3.68 6.46
CA GLU A 42 27.32 -3.99 5.09
C GLU A 42 25.93 -4.61 5.04
N TYR A 43 25.66 -5.58 5.91
CA TYR A 43 24.33 -6.19 6.02
C TYR A 43 23.30 -5.17 6.47
N LYS A 44 23.62 -4.32 7.44
CA LYS A 44 22.72 -3.26 7.90
C LYS A 44 22.35 -2.32 6.76
N ALA A 45 23.32 -1.90 5.96
CA ALA A 45 23.12 -1.01 4.81
C ALA A 45 22.22 -1.69 3.76
N SER A 46 22.46 -2.96 3.48
CA SER A 46 21.66 -3.75 2.54
C SER A 46 20.19 -3.84 3.01
N TYR A 47 19.95 -4.15 4.26
CA TYR A 47 18.60 -4.25 4.81
C TYR A 47 17.89 -2.89 4.85
N ARG A 48 18.61 -1.81 5.13
CA ARG A 48 18.03 -0.45 5.06
C ARG A 48 17.55 -0.11 3.66
N LYS A 49 18.35 -0.47 2.65
CA LYS A 49 17.96 -0.27 1.26
C LYS A 49 16.72 -1.09 0.91
N GLN A 50 16.68 -2.36 1.31
CA GLN A 50 15.52 -3.22 1.09
C GLN A 50 14.28 -2.67 1.77
N LYS A 51 14.41 -2.15 2.97
CA LYS A 51 13.31 -1.52 3.71
C LYS A 51 12.73 -0.32 2.96
N ILE A 52 13.62 0.56 2.47
CA ILE A 52 13.22 1.74 1.69
C ILE A 52 12.54 1.33 0.39
N ASP A 53 13.10 0.36 -0.32
CA ASP A 53 12.55 -0.13 -1.59
C ASP A 53 11.18 -0.79 -1.39
N ALA A 54 11.02 -1.59 -0.32
CA ALA A 54 9.75 -2.21 0.01
C ALA A 54 8.69 -1.15 0.36
N ALA A 55 9.05 -0.15 1.17
CA ALA A 55 8.15 0.94 1.52
C ALA A 55 7.71 1.72 0.29
N ALA A 56 8.62 2.02 -0.63
CA ALA A 56 8.31 2.73 -1.87
C ALA A 56 7.35 1.92 -2.75
N ARG A 57 7.51 0.61 -2.80
CA ARG A 57 6.63 -0.28 -3.56
C ARG A 57 5.23 -0.30 -2.99
N HIS A 58 5.11 -0.41 -1.67
CA HIS A 58 3.81 -0.34 -0.98
C HIS A 58 3.15 1.02 -1.18
N ASP A 59 3.92 2.11 -1.11
CA ASP A 59 3.40 3.47 -1.31
C ASP A 59 2.85 3.67 -2.72
N ARG A 60 3.50 3.10 -3.74
CA ARG A 60 2.97 3.14 -5.11
C ARG A 60 1.65 2.41 -5.22
N ASN A 61 1.53 1.25 -4.59
CA ASN A 61 0.29 0.48 -4.59
C ASN A 61 -0.83 1.25 -3.88
N ILE A 62 -0.53 1.87 -2.74
CA ILE A 62 -1.48 2.70 -1.99
C ILE A 62 -1.94 3.86 -2.85
N GLU A 63 -1.02 4.55 -3.53
CA GLU A 63 -1.35 5.67 -4.41
C GLU A 63 -2.24 5.23 -5.57
N ASN A 64 -1.96 4.06 -6.16
CA ASN A 64 -2.80 3.49 -7.20
C ASN A 64 -4.22 3.22 -6.72
N PHE A 65 -4.38 2.68 -5.52
CA PHE A 65 -5.70 2.46 -4.92
C PHE A 65 -6.43 3.79 -4.70
N LYS A 66 -5.74 4.82 -4.23
CA LYS A 66 -6.32 6.16 -4.05
C LYS A 66 -6.86 6.71 -5.37
N ARG A 67 -6.10 6.58 -6.45
CA ARG A 67 -6.51 7.04 -7.79
C ARG A 67 -7.74 6.28 -8.28
N GLN A 68 -7.77 4.97 -8.08
CA GLN A 68 -8.90 4.14 -8.47
C GLN A 68 -10.15 4.49 -7.66
N ILE A 69 -10.00 4.76 -6.36
CA ILE A 69 -11.10 5.21 -5.49
C ILE A 69 -11.66 6.54 -6.00
N GLU A 70 -10.79 7.51 -6.31
CA GLU A 70 -11.22 8.80 -6.85
C GLU A 70 -11.95 8.65 -8.19
N SER A 71 -11.44 7.78 -9.06
CA SER A 71 -12.11 7.47 -10.34
C SER A 71 -13.50 6.87 -10.11
N ALA A 72 -13.62 5.94 -9.17
CA ALA A 72 -14.90 5.32 -8.83
C ALA A 72 -15.89 6.33 -8.23
N LYS A 73 -15.39 7.25 -7.40
CA LYS A 73 -16.22 8.33 -6.84
C LYS A 73 -16.73 9.28 -7.92
N GLU A 74 -15.88 9.62 -8.89
CA GLU A 74 -16.29 10.43 -10.03
C GLU A 74 -17.36 9.74 -10.86
N SER A 75 -17.20 8.45 -11.12
CA SER A 75 -18.20 7.64 -11.82
C SER A 75 -19.52 7.64 -11.06
N LEU A 76 -19.47 7.49 -9.73
CA LEU A 76 -20.66 7.49 -8.88
C LEU A 76 -21.41 8.83 -8.93
N LYS A 77 -20.67 9.94 -8.95
CA LYS A 77 -21.29 11.29 -9.07
C LYS A 77 -22.00 11.48 -10.40
N ARG A 78 -21.49 10.88 -11.48
CA ARG A 78 -22.10 10.97 -12.80
C ARG A 78 -23.33 10.10 -12.96
N CYS A 79 -23.48 9.09 -12.12
CA CYS A 79 -24.66 8.23 -12.08
C CYS A 79 -25.78 8.96 -11.35
N LYS A 80 -26.85 9.25 -12.08
CA LYS A 80 -28.05 9.88 -11.50
C LYS A 80 -29.17 8.87 -11.33
#